data_ae0503430bfe625967feebd34cab36b4
#
_entry.id   ae0503430bfe625967feebd34cab36b4
#
_cell.length_a   1.000
_cell.length_b   1.000
_cell.length_c   1.000
_cell.angle_alpha   90.00
_cell.angle_beta   90.00
_cell.angle_gamma   90.00
#
_symmetry.space_group_name_H-M   'P 1'
#
loop_
_entity.id
_entity.type
_entity.pdbx_description
1 polymer ?
#
loop_
_entity_poly.entity_id
_entity_poly.type
_entity_poly.pdbx_seq_one_letter_code
_entity_poly.pdbx_strand_id
1 'polypeptide(L)'
;MKFGEVPVATALGAVLAHSVSHANGVFKKGRVLSAVDVEALVASGVLKIFVARLGADDITENDAARAISGKIAGPGVMAQEPFTGRANIYAQQRGLVVVDNFHINAVNRVHESITLATLRNYSVVDKGQMVATVKIIPFAVAKENLNRALLEIGNAPVIRVQALAEKRVGLVITKVVGSKQALIEKSETAIRGRVKTLGSDLTHVTVCDHSIQAVQKSVKELQALCCNPILLFGASAIVDREDVIPAGLSAAGGKVIHLGMPVDPGNLMMLGDLDGVPVLGVPSCARSPKVNGFDWALERVLADIRLSAGDIMDMGAGGLLAEISSRPSPRDRKPLPQHAPRITAIVLAAGKSLRMGSNKLLVELNGRPLLRHSVEALKASSVNDVIVVTGNEPERVQTALERLDVKFVHNANFVEGLSTSLKRGLAAAPAEADAALVCLGDMPLVDAQTINRLVAAFNVAEHRTICVPTFEGKRGNPVLWGRQHFIAINEIEGDQGARLLLDALSDEVVEIAVKTQAVLIDVDTPQGLQDIRSALNS
;
A
#
# COMPACT_ATOMS: atom_id res chain seq x y z
N MET A 1 19.57 3.84 23.93
CA MET A 1 20.06 2.53 23.44
C MET A 1 21.59 2.51 23.47
N LYS A 2 22.20 1.40 23.94
CA LYS A 2 23.67 1.20 23.88
C LYS A 2 23.96 0.17 22.79
N PHE A 3 24.80 0.54 21.82
CA PHE A 3 25.22 -0.32 20.71
C PHE A 3 26.71 -0.64 20.84
N GLY A 4 27.12 -1.89 20.67
CA GLY A 4 28.53 -2.26 20.72
C GLY A 4 28.77 -3.76 20.80
N GLU A 5 30.06 -4.12 20.79
CA GLU A 5 30.51 -5.49 20.97
C GLU A 5 30.47 -5.86 22.47
N VAL A 6 29.90 -7.01 22.77
CA VAL A 6 29.83 -7.54 24.14
C VAL A 6 30.23 -9.02 24.18
N PRO A 7 30.72 -9.53 25.34
CA PRO A 7 30.85 -10.97 25.54
C PRO A 7 29.51 -11.67 25.42
N VAL A 8 29.42 -12.82 24.70
CA VAL A 8 28.19 -13.58 24.48
C VAL A 8 27.47 -13.89 25.79
N ALA A 9 28.22 -14.30 26.83
CA ALA A 9 27.65 -14.64 28.15
C ALA A 9 26.86 -13.48 28.80
N THR A 10 27.10 -12.24 28.39
CA THR A 10 26.39 -11.07 28.92
C THR A 10 25.27 -10.58 27.99
N ALA A 11 25.01 -11.24 26.88
CA ALA A 11 24.14 -10.74 25.82
C ALA A 11 22.65 -11.07 25.98
N LEU A 12 22.27 -11.70 27.09
CA LEU A 12 20.86 -12.01 27.37
C LEU A 12 19.97 -10.76 27.26
N GLY A 13 18.86 -10.87 26.53
CA GLY A 13 17.89 -9.80 26.31
C GLY A 13 18.35 -8.68 25.36
N ALA A 14 19.58 -8.74 24.83
CA ALA A 14 20.05 -7.79 23.85
C ALA A 14 19.59 -8.17 22.44
N VAL A 15 19.48 -7.17 21.56
CA VAL A 15 19.11 -7.36 20.14
C VAL A 15 20.39 -7.60 19.32
N LEU A 16 20.44 -8.69 18.59
CA LEU A 16 21.59 -9.05 17.75
C LEU A 16 21.75 -8.07 16.58
N ALA A 17 22.89 -7.42 16.48
CA ALA A 17 23.13 -6.38 15.47
C ALA A 17 23.49 -6.95 14.09
N HIS A 18 24.12 -8.12 14.04
CA HIS A 18 24.51 -8.82 12.82
C HIS A 18 24.11 -10.29 12.92
N SER A 19 23.89 -10.94 11.78
CA SER A 19 23.67 -12.39 11.78
C SER A 19 24.92 -13.12 12.25
N VAL A 20 24.75 -14.16 13.09
CA VAL A 20 25.85 -14.94 13.66
C VAL A 20 25.58 -16.43 13.48
N SER A 21 26.55 -17.15 12.89
CA SER A 21 26.48 -18.61 12.72
C SER A 21 26.75 -19.33 14.04
N HIS A 22 26.05 -20.44 14.26
CA HIS A 22 26.27 -21.35 15.39
C HIS A 22 26.16 -22.79 14.88
N ALA A 23 26.44 -23.78 15.70
CA ALA A 23 26.52 -25.20 15.30
C ALA A 23 25.26 -25.71 14.58
N ASN A 24 24.08 -25.18 14.90
CA ASN A 24 22.78 -25.66 14.36
C ASN A 24 22.12 -24.64 13.41
N GLY A 25 22.88 -23.64 12.87
CA GLY A 25 22.33 -22.66 11.93
C GLY A 25 22.83 -21.23 12.11
N VAL A 26 22.01 -20.24 11.80
CA VAL A 26 22.35 -18.83 11.84
C VAL A 26 21.30 -18.05 12.63
N PHE A 27 21.71 -17.34 13.68
CA PHE A 27 20.84 -16.33 14.28
C PHE A 27 20.88 -15.06 13.44
N LYS A 28 19.71 -14.64 12.98
CA LYS A 28 19.58 -13.47 12.11
C LYS A 28 19.65 -12.16 12.91
N LYS A 29 20.09 -11.09 12.27
CA LYS A 29 20.03 -9.71 12.77
C LYS A 29 18.62 -9.37 13.28
N GLY A 30 18.53 -8.64 14.39
CA GLY A 30 17.26 -8.20 14.99
C GLY A 30 16.67 -9.20 16.01
N ARG A 31 17.27 -10.39 16.16
CA ARG A 31 16.85 -11.37 17.16
C ARG A 31 17.14 -10.85 18.57
N VAL A 32 16.15 -10.88 19.45
CA VAL A 32 16.36 -10.69 20.89
C VAL A 32 16.90 -11.98 21.46
N LEU A 33 18.10 -11.94 22.05
CA LEU A 33 18.79 -13.15 22.52
C LEU A 33 18.15 -13.68 23.79
N SER A 34 17.66 -14.92 23.76
CA SER A 34 17.21 -15.70 24.89
C SER A 34 18.39 -16.38 25.61
N ALA A 35 18.14 -16.98 26.78
CA ALA A 35 19.17 -17.77 27.47
C ALA A 35 19.66 -18.94 26.62
N VAL A 36 18.74 -19.64 25.92
CA VAL A 36 19.07 -20.75 25.00
C VAL A 36 19.94 -20.29 23.85
N ASP A 37 19.67 -19.09 23.31
CA ASP A 37 20.50 -18.53 22.23
C ASP A 37 21.93 -18.22 22.70
N VAL A 38 22.06 -17.65 23.89
CA VAL A 38 23.35 -17.37 24.50
C VAL A 38 24.14 -18.67 24.74
N GLU A 39 23.49 -19.70 25.28
CA GLU A 39 24.10 -21.02 25.47
C GLU A 39 24.55 -21.65 24.14
N ALA A 40 23.72 -21.59 23.10
CA ALA A 40 24.05 -22.10 21.78
C ALA A 40 25.25 -21.38 21.14
N LEU A 41 25.36 -20.07 21.30
CA LEU A 41 26.49 -19.29 20.81
C LEU A 41 27.77 -19.60 21.59
N VAL A 42 27.70 -19.73 22.92
CA VAL A 42 28.84 -20.12 23.77
C VAL A 42 29.32 -21.52 23.41
N ALA A 43 28.40 -22.49 23.26
CA ALA A 43 28.73 -23.86 22.86
C ALA A 43 29.38 -23.93 21.47
N SER A 44 29.07 -22.96 20.59
CA SER A 44 29.66 -22.84 19.25
C SER A 44 31.00 -22.08 19.24
N GLY A 45 31.55 -21.72 20.42
CA GLY A 45 32.84 -21.03 20.53
C GLY A 45 32.79 -19.55 20.18
N VAL A 46 31.62 -18.93 20.07
CA VAL A 46 31.49 -17.50 19.80
C VAL A 46 31.76 -16.73 21.11
N LEU A 47 32.82 -15.93 21.12
CA LEU A 47 33.25 -15.22 22.33
C LEU A 47 32.57 -13.85 22.48
N LYS A 48 32.40 -13.12 21.37
CA LYS A 48 31.85 -11.76 21.34
C LYS A 48 30.91 -11.56 20.18
N ILE A 49 29.93 -10.70 20.36
CA ILE A 49 28.93 -10.33 19.35
C ILE A 49 28.58 -8.85 19.46
N PHE A 50 28.18 -8.24 18.33
CA PHE A 50 27.61 -6.89 18.32
C PHE A 50 26.12 -6.94 18.64
N VAL A 51 25.72 -6.15 19.62
CA VAL A 51 24.33 -6.08 20.08
C VAL A 51 23.86 -4.65 20.31
N ALA A 52 22.54 -4.47 20.29
CA ALA A 52 21.88 -3.29 20.82
C ALA A 52 21.19 -3.64 22.15
N ARG A 53 21.44 -2.86 23.20
CA ARG A 53 20.73 -2.95 24.48
C ARG A 53 19.81 -1.76 24.61
N LEU A 54 18.52 -2.04 24.75
CA LEU A 54 17.52 -1.02 24.99
C LEU A 54 17.52 -0.64 26.48
N GLY A 55 17.46 0.66 26.77
CA GLY A 55 17.20 1.19 28.10
C GLY A 55 15.70 1.30 28.38
N ALA A 56 15.35 1.69 29.61
CA ALA A 56 13.94 1.84 30.02
C ALA A 56 13.18 2.92 29.22
N ASP A 57 13.90 3.95 28.74
CA ASP A 57 13.32 5.05 27.97
C ASP A 57 13.47 4.87 26.45
N ASP A 58 13.86 3.69 26.01
CA ASP A 58 13.95 3.38 24.58
C ASP A 58 12.66 2.71 24.08
N ILE A 59 12.15 3.21 22.98
CA ILE A 59 11.01 2.65 22.27
C ILE A 59 11.54 1.82 21.09
N THR A 60 11.04 0.59 20.93
CA THR A 60 11.48 -0.30 19.84
C THR A 60 11.26 0.33 18.46
N GLU A 61 12.08 -0.05 17.48
CA GLU A 61 11.97 0.45 16.11
C GLU A 61 10.56 0.27 15.51
N ASN A 62 9.92 -0.88 15.80
CA ASN A 62 8.58 -1.15 15.28
C ASN A 62 7.50 -0.32 15.99
N ASP A 63 7.58 -0.16 17.31
CA ASP A 63 6.58 0.63 18.06
C ASP A 63 6.69 2.12 17.69
N ALA A 64 7.89 2.64 17.52
CA ALA A 64 8.10 4.01 17.07
C ALA A 64 7.61 4.23 15.63
N ALA A 65 7.90 3.30 14.71
CA ALA A 65 7.41 3.38 13.33
C ALA A 65 5.88 3.32 13.28
N ARG A 66 5.24 2.47 14.11
CA ARG A 66 3.78 2.37 14.24
C ARG A 66 3.17 3.67 14.73
N ALA A 67 3.74 4.26 15.78
CA ALA A 67 3.23 5.50 16.36
C ALA A 67 3.27 6.66 15.35
N ILE A 68 4.39 6.80 14.62
CA ILE A 68 4.55 7.85 13.61
C ILE A 68 3.64 7.58 12.42
N SER A 69 3.69 6.38 11.82
CA SER A 69 2.90 6.06 10.63
C SER A 69 1.39 6.16 10.86
N GLY A 70 0.92 5.73 12.03
CA GLY A 70 -0.49 5.86 12.41
C GLY A 70 -0.93 7.32 12.57
N LYS A 71 -0.05 8.21 13.06
CA LYS A 71 -0.38 9.62 13.28
C LYS A 71 -0.33 10.45 12.00
N ILE A 72 0.55 10.15 11.05
CA ILE A 72 0.64 10.89 9.79
C ILE A 72 -0.40 10.45 8.76
N ALA A 73 -0.92 9.21 8.86
CA ALA A 73 -1.88 8.65 7.92
C ALA A 73 -3.27 9.28 8.10
N GLY A 74 -3.78 9.88 7.03
CA GLY A 74 -5.10 10.49 6.96
C GLY A 74 -6.07 9.74 6.04
N PRO A 75 -7.15 10.39 5.62
CA PRO A 75 -8.14 9.79 4.72
C PRO A 75 -7.52 9.31 3.41
N GLY A 76 -7.96 8.14 2.93
CA GLY A 76 -7.54 7.56 1.66
C GLY A 76 -6.15 6.92 1.67
N VAL A 77 -5.50 6.79 2.84
CA VAL A 77 -4.25 6.05 3.00
C VAL A 77 -4.35 5.06 4.15
N MET A 78 -3.51 4.03 4.13
CA MET A 78 -3.41 3.02 5.18
C MET A 78 -1.94 2.76 5.51
N ALA A 79 -1.60 2.85 6.79
CA ALA A 79 -0.30 2.43 7.28
C ALA A 79 -0.28 0.91 7.47
N GLN A 80 0.75 0.26 6.93
CA GLN A 80 1.01 -1.16 7.14
C GLN A 80 1.66 -1.39 8.50
N GLU A 81 1.47 -2.58 9.05
CA GLU A 81 2.16 -3.00 10.28
C GLU A 81 3.69 -2.90 10.09
N PRO A 82 4.42 -2.32 11.04
CA PRO A 82 5.86 -2.17 10.91
C PRO A 82 6.60 -3.49 10.98
N PHE A 83 7.67 -3.59 10.19
CA PHE A 83 8.64 -4.67 10.26
C PHE A 83 10.06 -4.12 10.15
N THR A 84 10.97 -4.53 11.03
CA THR A 84 12.36 -4.02 11.12
C THR A 84 12.44 -2.50 11.10
N GLY A 85 11.58 -1.83 11.89
CA GLY A 85 11.53 -0.37 12.01
C GLY A 85 10.99 0.36 10.78
N ARG A 86 10.42 -0.33 9.80
CA ARG A 86 9.80 0.26 8.61
C ARG A 86 8.29 0.10 8.64
N ALA A 87 7.56 1.18 8.43
CA ALA A 87 6.12 1.19 8.18
C ALA A 87 5.86 1.87 6.84
N ASN A 88 5.28 1.14 5.89
CA ASN A 88 4.87 1.68 4.61
C ASN A 88 3.43 2.18 4.67
N ILE A 89 3.13 3.22 3.90
CA ILE A 89 1.81 3.81 3.80
C ILE A 89 1.36 3.70 2.34
N TYR A 90 0.17 3.16 2.14
CA TYR A 90 -0.38 2.85 0.81
C TYR A 90 -1.68 3.60 0.57
N ALA A 91 -1.92 3.98 -0.69
CA ALA A 91 -3.18 4.56 -1.12
C ALA A 91 -4.30 3.52 -1.07
N GLN A 92 -5.43 3.86 -0.46
CA GLN A 92 -6.63 3.01 -0.43
C GLN A 92 -7.54 3.18 -1.65
N GLN A 93 -7.30 4.24 -2.40
CA GLN A 93 -8.07 4.61 -3.59
C GLN A 93 -7.18 5.31 -4.60
N ARG A 94 -7.64 5.38 -5.85
CA ARG A 94 -7.00 6.21 -6.86
C ARG A 94 -7.27 7.68 -6.58
N GLY A 95 -6.24 8.52 -6.69
CA GLY A 95 -6.37 9.95 -6.39
C GLY A 95 -5.07 10.72 -6.46
N LEU A 96 -5.07 11.90 -5.85
CA LEU A 96 -3.87 12.70 -5.64
C LEU A 96 -3.37 12.53 -4.21
N VAL A 97 -2.11 12.18 -4.05
CA VAL A 97 -1.49 12.23 -2.73
C VAL A 97 -1.28 13.70 -2.32
N VAL A 98 -1.82 14.08 -1.17
CA VAL A 98 -1.66 15.40 -0.59
C VAL A 98 -0.76 15.27 0.63
N VAL A 99 0.37 15.98 0.61
CA VAL A 99 1.43 15.91 1.60
C VAL A 99 1.66 17.29 2.21
N ASP A 100 1.66 17.36 3.52
CA ASP A 100 2.12 18.56 4.22
C ASP A 100 3.64 18.55 4.36
N ASN A 101 4.32 19.20 3.42
CA ASN A 101 5.77 19.26 3.35
C ASN A 101 6.40 19.91 4.60
N PHE A 102 5.71 20.86 5.24
CA PHE A 102 6.20 21.53 6.44
C PHE A 102 6.36 20.52 7.58
N HIS A 103 5.31 19.76 7.89
CA HIS A 103 5.33 18.78 8.97
C HIS A 103 6.24 17.58 8.65
N ILE A 104 6.29 17.12 7.37
CA ILE A 104 7.25 16.08 6.95
C ILE A 104 8.69 16.51 7.25
N ASN A 105 9.05 17.72 6.86
CA ASN A 105 10.40 18.24 7.09
C ASN A 105 10.67 18.48 8.58
N ALA A 106 9.69 18.94 9.35
CA ALA A 106 9.80 19.12 10.80
C ALA A 106 10.11 17.79 11.50
N VAL A 107 9.36 16.72 11.19
CA VAL A 107 9.62 15.37 11.72
C VAL A 107 11.04 14.89 11.40
N ASN A 108 11.49 15.03 10.15
CA ASN A 108 12.82 14.61 9.73
C ASN A 108 13.96 15.39 10.41
N ARG A 109 13.69 16.61 10.90
CA ARG A 109 14.66 17.46 11.62
C ARG A 109 14.75 17.14 13.11
N VAL A 110 13.86 16.31 13.66
CA VAL A 110 13.87 15.99 15.09
C VAL A 110 15.13 15.25 15.49
N HIS A 111 15.45 14.17 14.79
CA HIS A 111 16.63 13.34 15.08
C HIS A 111 16.92 12.38 13.92
N GLU A 112 18.19 12.10 13.64
CA GLU A 112 18.67 11.22 12.57
C GLU A 112 18.14 9.78 12.62
N SER A 113 17.70 9.32 13.79
CA SER A 113 17.10 7.99 13.98
C SER A 113 15.73 7.83 13.35
N ILE A 114 15.05 8.93 13.00
CA ILE A 114 13.67 8.95 12.47
C ILE A 114 13.72 9.50 11.04
N THR A 115 13.25 8.72 10.09
CA THR A 115 13.16 9.17 8.70
C THR A 115 11.77 8.91 8.14
N LEU A 116 11.27 9.88 7.37
CA LEU A 116 9.98 9.87 6.73
C LEU A 116 10.14 10.36 5.28
N ALA A 117 9.83 9.49 4.32
CA ALA A 117 9.87 9.81 2.90
C ALA A 117 8.49 9.65 2.27
N THR A 118 8.17 10.52 1.30
CA THR A 118 6.86 10.55 0.62
C THR A 118 7.04 10.67 -0.89
N LEU A 119 5.98 10.38 -1.65
CA LEU A 119 5.87 10.86 -3.02
C LEU A 119 5.80 12.40 -3.04
N ARG A 120 5.99 12.98 -4.22
CA ARG A 120 5.78 14.43 -4.41
C ARG A 120 4.32 14.78 -4.14
N ASN A 121 4.10 15.93 -3.50
CA ASN A 121 2.77 16.47 -3.30
C ASN A 121 2.01 16.58 -4.63
N TYR A 122 0.75 16.18 -4.63
CA TYR A 122 -0.16 16.11 -5.78
C TYR A 122 0.25 15.10 -6.88
N SER A 123 1.05 14.09 -6.57
CA SER A 123 1.24 12.96 -7.49
C SER A 123 -0.05 12.15 -7.64
N VAL A 124 -0.40 11.79 -8.88
CA VAL A 124 -1.48 10.82 -9.13
C VAL A 124 -1.02 9.44 -8.69
N VAL A 125 -1.86 8.75 -7.93
CA VAL A 125 -1.59 7.42 -7.41
C VAL A 125 -2.76 6.49 -7.66
N ASP A 126 -2.46 5.21 -7.85
CA ASP A 126 -3.46 4.15 -7.94
C ASP A 126 -3.68 3.49 -6.57
N LYS A 127 -4.83 2.82 -6.42
CA LYS A 127 -5.11 2.02 -5.22
C LYS A 127 -4.01 0.98 -4.99
N GLY A 128 -3.53 0.87 -3.76
CA GLY A 128 -2.45 -0.04 -3.37
C GLY A 128 -1.03 0.49 -3.65
N GLN A 129 -0.87 1.66 -4.27
CA GLN A 129 0.44 2.27 -4.49
C GLN A 129 1.01 2.82 -3.18
N MET A 130 2.30 2.58 -2.94
CA MET A 130 3.01 3.14 -1.79
C MET A 130 3.17 4.66 -1.96
N VAL A 131 2.73 5.42 -0.96
CA VAL A 131 2.76 6.89 -0.97
C VAL A 131 3.78 7.47 0.00
N ALA A 132 4.10 6.72 1.06
CA ALA A 132 5.11 7.12 2.04
C ALA A 132 5.70 5.93 2.77
N THR A 133 6.83 6.14 3.44
CA THR A 133 7.45 5.17 4.34
C THR A 133 8.09 5.88 5.52
N VAL A 134 7.84 5.36 6.71
CA VAL A 134 8.55 5.69 7.94
C VAL A 134 9.64 4.66 8.15
N LYS A 135 10.85 5.07 8.48
CA LYS A 135 11.94 4.16 8.86
C LYS A 135 12.65 4.67 10.11
N ILE A 136 12.67 3.85 11.11
CA ILE A 136 13.53 4.02 12.28
C ILE A 136 14.85 3.35 11.96
N ILE A 137 15.93 4.10 12.03
CA ILE A 137 17.27 3.64 11.58
C ILE A 137 17.90 2.65 12.57
N PRO A 138 17.95 2.93 13.89
CA PRO A 138 18.48 2.00 14.88
C PRO A 138 17.38 1.02 15.36
N PHE A 139 17.75 0.06 16.21
CA PHE A 139 16.82 -0.91 16.81
C PHE A 139 15.81 -0.31 17.79
N ALA A 140 16.08 0.92 18.25
CA ALA A 140 15.19 1.68 19.13
C ALA A 140 15.48 3.18 19.03
N VAL A 141 14.51 3.99 19.38
CA VAL A 141 14.61 5.45 19.48
C VAL A 141 14.28 5.90 20.89
N ALA A 142 14.99 6.93 21.39
CA ALA A 142 14.68 7.53 22.68
C ALA A 142 13.22 8.06 22.70
N LYS A 143 12.49 7.79 23.79
CA LYS A 143 11.09 8.22 23.99
C LYS A 143 10.93 9.73 23.81
N GLU A 144 11.92 10.52 24.21
CA GLU A 144 11.93 11.97 24.01
C GLU A 144 11.87 12.35 22.54
N ASN A 145 12.72 11.73 21.69
CA ASN A 145 12.76 12.01 20.24
C ASN A 145 11.46 11.58 19.56
N LEU A 146 10.91 10.42 19.94
CA LEU A 146 9.60 9.99 19.45
C LEU A 146 8.51 11.01 19.81
N ASN A 147 8.45 11.44 21.07
CA ASN A 147 7.45 12.41 21.53
C ASN A 147 7.58 13.75 20.78
N ARG A 148 8.80 14.22 20.54
CA ARG A 148 9.05 15.43 19.74
C ARG A 148 8.56 15.25 18.30
N ALA A 149 8.87 14.11 17.67
CA ALA A 149 8.38 13.82 16.32
C ALA A 149 6.84 13.79 16.25
N LEU A 150 6.19 13.19 17.25
CA LEU A 150 4.73 13.18 17.36
C LEU A 150 4.14 14.58 17.60
N LEU A 151 4.83 15.47 18.31
CA LEU A 151 4.43 16.87 18.46
C LEU A 151 4.53 17.63 17.14
N GLU A 152 5.63 17.45 16.39
CA GLU A 152 5.83 18.07 15.08
C GLU A 152 4.78 17.63 14.04
N ILE A 153 4.22 16.43 14.13
CA ILE A 153 3.10 15.99 13.27
C ILE A 153 1.82 16.82 13.55
N GLY A 154 1.65 17.31 14.76
CA GLY A 154 0.45 18.04 15.16
C GLY A 154 -0.81 17.15 15.27
N ASN A 155 -1.99 17.75 15.08
CA ASN A 155 -3.28 17.07 15.24
C ASN A 155 -3.98 16.77 13.90
N ALA A 156 -3.51 17.34 12.80
CA ALA A 156 -4.06 17.10 11.47
C ALA A 156 -3.29 16.00 10.73
N PRO A 157 -3.94 15.21 9.87
CA PRO A 157 -3.26 14.24 9.04
C PRO A 157 -2.27 14.92 8.09
N VAL A 158 -1.05 14.42 8.05
CA VAL A 158 0.04 14.98 7.24
C VAL A 158 0.02 14.44 5.80
N ILE A 159 -0.50 13.22 5.62
CA ILE A 159 -0.58 12.54 4.32
C ILE A 159 -2.00 12.03 4.13
N ARG A 160 -2.60 12.36 2.99
CA ARG A 160 -3.91 11.82 2.56
C ARG A 160 -3.94 11.59 1.07
N VAL A 161 -4.87 10.78 0.58
CA VAL A 161 -5.18 10.66 -0.85
C VAL A 161 -6.56 11.23 -1.10
N GLN A 162 -6.59 12.32 -1.86
CA GLN A 162 -7.82 12.92 -2.33
C GLN A 162 -8.28 12.18 -3.58
N ALA A 163 -9.47 11.56 -3.53
CA ALA A 163 -9.99 10.79 -4.65
C ALA A 163 -10.17 11.66 -5.90
N LEU A 164 -9.89 11.09 -7.07
CA LEU A 164 -10.34 11.64 -8.34
C LEU A 164 -11.83 11.35 -8.48
N ALA A 165 -12.63 12.39 -8.65
CA ALA A 165 -14.07 12.27 -8.82
C ALA A 165 -14.42 12.05 -10.30
N GLU A 166 -15.44 11.23 -10.56
CA GLU A 166 -16.07 11.17 -11.88
C GLU A 166 -16.81 12.47 -12.14
N LYS A 167 -16.30 13.27 -13.08
CA LYS A 167 -16.87 14.57 -13.43
C LYS A 167 -17.31 14.63 -14.88
N ARG A 168 -18.33 15.45 -15.11
CA ARG A 168 -18.84 15.78 -16.43
C ARG A 168 -18.10 17.02 -16.93
N VAL A 169 -17.04 16.83 -17.68
CA VAL A 169 -16.20 17.94 -18.18
C VAL A 169 -16.81 18.53 -19.45
N GLY A 170 -16.91 19.86 -19.51
CA GLY A 170 -17.28 20.59 -20.71
C GLY A 170 -16.06 21.19 -21.41
N LEU A 171 -16.04 21.21 -22.73
CA LEU A 171 -14.97 21.81 -23.53
C LEU A 171 -15.52 22.78 -24.56
N VAL A 172 -15.05 23.99 -24.56
CA VAL A 172 -15.22 24.95 -25.67
C VAL A 172 -13.92 24.99 -26.46
N ILE A 173 -13.99 24.78 -27.76
CA ILE A 173 -12.88 25.01 -28.71
C ILE A 173 -13.26 26.18 -29.61
N THR A 174 -12.45 27.22 -29.63
CA THR A 174 -12.69 28.33 -30.55
C THR A 174 -11.93 28.14 -31.85
N LYS A 175 -12.48 28.67 -32.96
CA LYS A 175 -11.90 28.63 -34.30
C LYS A 175 -11.90 30.03 -34.94
N VAL A 176 -10.92 30.33 -35.76
CA VAL A 176 -10.87 31.49 -36.65
C VAL A 176 -11.12 31.02 -38.09
N VAL A 177 -11.42 31.97 -38.97
CA VAL A 177 -11.57 31.70 -40.40
C VAL A 177 -10.28 31.03 -40.92
N GLY A 178 -10.44 29.89 -41.61
CA GLY A 178 -9.29 29.10 -42.09
C GLY A 178 -8.71 28.10 -41.12
N SER A 179 -9.28 27.95 -39.92
CA SER A 179 -8.87 26.90 -38.98
C SER A 179 -9.05 25.50 -39.60
N LYS A 180 -8.00 24.69 -39.56
CA LYS A 180 -8.04 23.29 -40.06
C LYS A 180 -8.84 22.42 -39.13
N GLN A 181 -9.82 21.67 -39.63
CA GLN A 181 -10.65 20.75 -38.87
C GLN A 181 -9.80 19.72 -38.09
N ALA A 182 -8.75 19.19 -38.72
CA ALA A 182 -7.83 18.25 -38.05
C ALA A 182 -7.15 18.82 -36.78
N LEU A 183 -6.97 20.17 -36.69
CA LEU A 183 -6.41 20.77 -35.47
C LEU A 183 -7.44 20.81 -34.32
N ILE A 184 -8.72 21.02 -34.64
CA ILE A 184 -9.83 20.99 -33.68
C ILE A 184 -9.95 19.59 -33.12
N GLU A 185 -10.01 18.56 -33.98
CA GLU A 185 -10.10 17.15 -33.62
C GLU A 185 -8.91 16.69 -32.78
N LYS A 186 -7.70 17.12 -33.15
CA LYS A 186 -6.50 16.83 -32.35
C LYS A 186 -6.59 17.44 -30.95
N SER A 187 -7.12 18.66 -30.82
CA SER A 187 -7.29 19.34 -29.53
C SER A 187 -8.31 18.59 -28.66
N GLU A 188 -9.46 18.23 -29.24
CA GLU A 188 -10.48 17.45 -28.54
C GLU A 188 -9.92 16.10 -28.07
N THR A 189 -9.28 15.36 -28.99
CA THR A 189 -8.70 14.03 -28.69
C THR A 189 -7.69 14.11 -27.55
N ALA A 190 -6.82 15.12 -27.54
CA ALA A 190 -5.83 15.32 -26.51
C ALA A 190 -6.45 15.62 -25.14
N ILE A 191 -7.50 16.43 -25.06
CA ILE A 191 -8.20 16.75 -23.83
C ILE A 191 -9.03 15.55 -23.36
N ARG A 192 -9.75 14.89 -24.24
CA ARG A 192 -10.53 13.68 -23.95
C ARG A 192 -9.66 12.58 -23.34
N GLY A 193 -8.46 12.36 -23.89
CA GLY A 193 -7.51 11.38 -23.37
C GLY A 193 -7.08 11.70 -21.93
N ARG A 194 -6.77 12.98 -21.62
CA ARG A 194 -6.40 13.40 -20.25
C ARG A 194 -7.53 13.20 -19.26
N VAL A 195 -8.72 13.70 -19.60
CA VAL A 195 -9.91 13.60 -18.75
C VAL A 195 -10.24 12.15 -18.45
N LYS A 196 -10.22 11.29 -19.49
CA LYS A 196 -10.48 9.85 -19.35
C LYS A 196 -9.43 9.14 -18.50
N THR A 197 -8.16 9.49 -18.69
CA THR A 197 -7.05 8.92 -17.88
C THR A 197 -7.23 9.25 -16.40
N LEU A 198 -7.87 10.35 -16.04
CA LEU A 198 -8.17 10.76 -14.67
C LEU A 198 -9.53 10.26 -14.15
N GLY A 199 -10.23 9.41 -14.91
CA GLY A 199 -11.48 8.78 -14.48
C GLY A 199 -12.73 9.65 -14.67
N SER A 200 -12.63 10.73 -15.46
CA SER A 200 -13.74 11.63 -15.79
C SER A 200 -14.11 11.54 -17.26
N ASP A 201 -15.26 12.09 -17.66
CA ASP A 201 -15.73 12.09 -19.04
C ASP A 201 -15.82 13.51 -19.60
N LEU A 202 -15.31 13.66 -20.84
CA LEU A 202 -15.58 14.85 -21.66
C LEU A 202 -16.96 14.70 -22.29
N THR A 203 -18.00 15.17 -21.59
CA THR A 203 -19.40 14.91 -21.92
C THR A 203 -19.95 15.85 -22.99
N HIS A 204 -19.47 17.09 -23.02
CA HIS A 204 -19.95 18.09 -23.98
C HIS A 204 -18.76 18.84 -24.59
N VAL A 205 -18.78 18.95 -25.93
CA VAL A 205 -17.80 19.70 -26.70
C VAL A 205 -18.54 20.69 -27.60
N THR A 206 -18.22 21.96 -27.49
CA THR A 206 -18.76 23.03 -28.33
C THR A 206 -17.63 23.66 -29.13
N VAL A 207 -17.80 23.75 -30.44
CA VAL A 207 -16.89 24.48 -31.33
C VAL A 207 -17.57 25.77 -31.75
N CYS A 208 -16.95 26.92 -31.45
CA CYS A 208 -17.51 28.23 -31.75
C CYS A 208 -16.49 29.17 -32.41
N ASP A 209 -16.94 30.30 -32.90
CA ASP A 209 -16.06 31.32 -33.45
C ASP A 209 -15.23 31.96 -32.33
N HIS A 210 -13.99 32.38 -32.66
CA HIS A 210 -13.11 33.02 -31.68
C HIS A 210 -13.54 34.47 -31.47
N SER A 211 -14.65 34.65 -30.72
CA SER A 211 -15.23 35.94 -30.34
C SER A 211 -15.77 35.88 -28.90
N ILE A 212 -15.76 37.03 -28.24
CA ILE A 212 -16.24 37.16 -26.84
C ILE A 212 -17.68 36.65 -26.72
N GLN A 213 -18.56 37.01 -27.63
CA GLN A 213 -19.98 36.65 -27.63
C GLN A 213 -20.19 35.13 -27.81
N ALA A 214 -19.41 34.51 -28.71
CA ALA A 214 -19.50 33.09 -28.97
C ALA A 214 -18.99 32.28 -27.76
N VAL A 215 -17.87 32.68 -27.13
CA VAL A 215 -17.36 32.06 -25.90
C VAL A 215 -18.34 32.25 -24.76
N GLN A 216 -18.87 33.46 -24.54
CA GLN A 216 -19.90 33.73 -23.54
C GLN A 216 -21.10 32.77 -23.66
N LYS A 217 -21.65 32.64 -24.87
CA LYS A 217 -22.78 31.75 -25.14
C LYS A 217 -22.45 30.29 -24.83
N SER A 218 -21.31 29.79 -25.33
CA SER A 218 -20.88 28.39 -25.14
C SER A 218 -20.61 28.07 -23.66
N VAL A 219 -20.01 29.00 -22.91
CA VAL A 219 -19.78 28.83 -21.45
C VAL A 219 -21.10 28.71 -20.69
N LYS A 220 -22.09 29.56 -21.00
CA LYS A 220 -23.44 29.49 -20.39
C LYS A 220 -24.18 28.21 -20.75
N GLU A 221 -24.04 27.72 -21.98
CA GLU A 221 -24.61 26.45 -22.42
C GLU A 221 -24.02 25.28 -21.62
N LEU A 222 -22.69 25.22 -21.45
CA LEU A 222 -22.04 24.19 -20.66
C LEU A 222 -22.38 24.27 -19.16
N GLN A 223 -22.55 25.49 -18.61
CA GLN A 223 -23.04 25.68 -17.26
C GLN A 223 -24.47 25.13 -17.09
N ALA A 224 -25.36 25.45 -18.02
CA ALA A 224 -26.74 24.93 -18.01
C ALA A 224 -26.82 23.40 -18.13
N LEU A 225 -25.83 22.77 -18.81
CA LEU A 225 -25.66 21.32 -18.90
C LEU A 225 -24.94 20.72 -17.67
N CYS A 226 -24.72 21.51 -16.61
CA CYS A 226 -24.06 21.09 -15.38
C CYS A 226 -22.65 20.49 -15.61
N CYS A 227 -21.91 21.02 -16.59
CA CYS A 227 -20.51 20.64 -16.77
C CYS A 227 -19.63 21.21 -15.65
N ASN A 228 -18.79 20.37 -15.08
CA ASN A 228 -17.84 20.73 -14.03
C ASN A 228 -16.60 19.82 -14.09
N PRO A 229 -15.40 20.35 -14.40
CA PRO A 229 -15.08 21.74 -14.80
C PRO A 229 -15.45 22.08 -16.25
N ILE A 230 -15.29 23.36 -16.60
CA ILE A 230 -15.34 23.85 -17.99
C ILE A 230 -13.93 24.18 -18.48
N LEU A 231 -13.58 23.67 -19.66
CA LEU A 231 -12.29 23.87 -20.30
C LEU A 231 -12.47 24.77 -21.54
N LEU A 232 -11.62 25.78 -21.69
CA LEU A 232 -11.68 26.75 -22.79
C LEU A 232 -10.40 26.67 -23.62
N PHE A 233 -10.49 26.12 -24.84
CA PHE A 233 -9.36 25.96 -25.73
C PHE A 233 -9.39 27.04 -26.84
N GLY A 234 -8.53 28.08 -26.69
CA GLY A 234 -8.45 29.20 -27.63
C GLY A 234 -7.85 28.82 -28.97
N ALA A 235 -8.32 29.47 -30.05
CA ALA A 235 -7.65 29.45 -31.36
C ALA A 235 -6.28 30.15 -31.30
N SER A 236 -6.14 31.14 -30.42
CA SER A 236 -4.88 31.84 -30.07
C SER A 236 -4.46 31.56 -28.64
N ALA A 237 -3.21 31.87 -28.33
CA ALA A 237 -2.70 31.84 -26.96
C ALA A 237 -3.38 32.94 -26.11
N ILE A 238 -3.58 32.67 -24.83
CA ILE A 238 -4.11 33.61 -23.85
C ILE A 238 -2.94 34.44 -23.31
N VAL A 239 -2.88 35.73 -23.63
CA VAL A 239 -1.78 36.60 -23.22
C VAL A 239 -2.21 37.80 -22.36
N ASP A 240 -3.50 38.12 -22.39
CA ASP A 240 -4.07 39.24 -21.61
C ASP A 240 -5.48 38.94 -21.12
N ARG A 241 -5.96 39.70 -20.11
CA ARG A 241 -7.33 39.56 -19.56
C ARG A 241 -8.42 40.00 -20.55
N GLU A 242 -8.03 40.85 -21.52
CA GLU A 242 -8.93 41.34 -22.58
C GLU A 242 -8.95 40.39 -23.79
N ASP A 243 -8.14 39.33 -23.80
CA ASP A 243 -8.23 38.30 -24.83
C ASP A 243 -9.61 37.63 -24.86
N VAL A 244 -9.98 37.07 -26.00
CA VAL A 244 -11.30 36.49 -26.27
C VAL A 244 -11.72 35.47 -25.23
N ILE A 245 -10.82 34.62 -24.73
CA ILE A 245 -11.15 33.58 -23.77
C ILE A 245 -11.45 34.16 -22.38
N PRO A 246 -10.55 34.96 -21.73
CA PRO A 246 -10.84 35.56 -20.44
C PRO A 246 -12.00 36.57 -20.51
N ALA A 247 -12.07 37.40 -21.54
CA ALA A 247 -13.16 38.35 -21.71
C ALA A 247 -14.51 37.64 -21.93
N GLY A 248 -14.54 36.53 -22.68
CA GLY A 248 -15.74 35.71 -22.86
C GLY A 248 -16.24 35.07 -21.59
N LEU A 249 -15.32 34.57 -20.73
CA LEU A 249 -15.65 34.08 -19.39
C LEU A 249 -16.24 35.21 -18.52
N SER A 250 -15.61 36.37 -18.50
CA SER A 250 -16.08 37.54 -17.74
C SER A 250 -17.46 38.00 -18.22
N ALA A 251 -17.70 38.04 -19.55
CA ALA A 251 -18.99 38.35 -20.13
C ALA A 251 -20.09 37.31 -19.76
N ALA A 252 -19.70 36.06 -19.51
CA ALA A 252 -20.61 35.00 -19.03
C ALA A 252 -20.98 35.16 -17.54
N GLY A 253 -20.36 36.09 -16.82
CA GLY A 253 -20.51 36.28 -15.39
C GLY A 253 -19.45 35.59 -14.54
N GLY A 254 -18.48 34.94 -15.17
CA GLY A 254 -17.37 34.29 -14.48
C GLY A 254 -16.27 35.29 -14.07
N LYS A 255 -15.34 34.79 -13.25
CA LYS A 255 -14.20 35.56 -12.74
C LYS A 255 -12.89 34.92 -13.20
N VAL A 256 -12.00 35.69 -13.81
CA VAL A 256 -10.62 35.28 -14.05
C VAL A 256 -9.81 35.44 -12.77
N ILE A 257 -9.43 34.30 -12.17
CA ILE A 257 -8.65 34.26 -10.92
C ILE A 257 -7.18 34.58 -11.22
N HIS A 258 -6.60 33.85 -12.20
CA HIS A 258 -5.17 33.98 -12.52
C HIS A 258 -4.90 33.72 -14.00
N LEU A 259 -3.95 34.46 -14.57
CA LEU A 259 -3.42 34.23 -15.90
C LEU A 259 -1.94 33.87 -15.82
N GLY A 260 -1.57 32.87 -16.62
CA GLY A 260 -0.22 32.35 -16.64
C GLY A 260 0.06 31.37 -15.50
N MET A 261 1.15 30.63 -15.62
CA MET A 261 1.69 29.80 -14.55
C MET A 261 3.21 29.61 -14.76
N PRO A 262 4.00 29.45 -13.69
CA PRO A 262 5.45 29.30 -13.78
C PRO A 262 5.85 27.84 -14.10
N VAL A 263 5.18 27.22 -15.08
CA VAL A 263 5.45 25.83 -15.53
C VAL A 263 5.62 25.83 -17.03
N ASP A 264 6.75 25.33 -17.53
CA ASP A 264 7.05 25.27 -18.95
C ASP A 264 7.34 23.82 -19.40
N PRO A 265 6.57 23.29 -20.38
CA PRO A 265 5.42 23.92 -21.07
C PRO A 265 4.17 24.00 -20.18
N GLY A 266 3.34 25.03 -20.41
CA GLY A 266 2.08 25.28 -19.69
C GLY A 266 1.81 26.74 -19.35
N ASN A 267 2.78 27.61 -19.56
CA ASN A 267 2.80 29.03 -19.09
C ASN A 267 1.50 29.82 -19.37
N LEU A 268 0.86 29.61 -20.51
CA LEU A 268 -0.27 30.42 -20.97
C LEU A 268 -1.63 29.79 -20.56
N MET A 269 -1.70 29.23 -19.35
CA MET A 269 -2.93 28.74 -18.76
C MET A 269 -3.71 29.85 -18.08
N MET A 270 -5.04 29.75 -18.05
CA MET A 270 -5.92 30.60 -17.27
C MET A 270 -6.64 29.76 -16.20
N LEU A 271 -6.71 30.26 -14.97
CA LEU A 271 -7.60 29.79 -13.94
C LEU A 271 -8.76 30.77 -13.76
N GLY A 272 -9.98 30.29 -13.84
CA GLY A 272 -11.21 31.05 -13.62
C GLY A 272 -12.22 30.30 -12.78
N ASP A 273 -13.30 30.98 -12.44
CA ASP A 273 -14.44 30.46 -11.71
C ASP A 273 -15.73 31.01 -12.31
N LEU A 274 -16.75 30.16 -12.41
CA LEU A 274 -18.09 30.55 -12.81
C LEU A 274 -19.08 29.98 -11.79
N ASP A 275 -19.53 30.80 -10.85
CA ASP A 275 -20.46 30.42 -9.78
C ASP A 275 -20.00 29.15 -9.00
N GLY A 276 -18.70 29.05 -8.70
CA GLY A 276 -18.10 27.93 -8.00
C GLY A 276 -17.66 26.77 -8.90
N VAL A 277 -17.92 26.83 -10.21
CA VAL A 277 -17.42 25.87 -11.20
C VAL A 277 -16.04 26.31 -11.69
N PRO A 278 -14.99 25.49 -11.53
CA PRO A 278 -13.67 25.80 -12.04
C PRO A 278 -13.67 25.91 -13.56
N VAL A 279 -13.05 26.95 -14.08
CA VAL A 279 -12.85 27.18 -15.53
C VAL A 279 -11.36 27.24 -15.82
N LEU A 280 -10.88 26.37 -16.72
CA LEU A 280 -9.48 26.36 -17.12
C LEU A 280 -9.31 26.78 -18.58
N GLY A 281 -8.54 27.84 -18.82
CA GLY A 281 -8.06 28.21 -20.16
C GLY A 281 -6.90 27.31 -20.54
N VAL A 282 -7.05 26.55 -21.61
CA VAL A 282 -6.14 25.48 -22.01
C VAL A 282 -5.02 26.05 -22.90
N PRO A 283 -3.74 25.91 -22.52
CA PRO A 283 -2.63 26.37 -23.33
C PRO A 283 -2.44 25.50 -24.58
N SER A 284 -1.93 26.09 -25.65
CA SER A 284 -1.77 25.41 -26.95
C SER A 284 -0.87 24.16 -26.89
N CYS A 285 0.10 24.13 -25.98
CA CYS A 285 0.98 22.97 -25.73
C CYS A 285 0.22 21.74 -25.23
N ALA A 286 -1.00 21.88 -24.71
CA ALA A 286 -1.86 20.77 -24.29
C ALA A 286 -2.36 19.89 -25.46
N ARG A 287 -2.13 20.29 -26.73
CA ARG A 287 -2.32 19.41 -27.92
C ARG A 287 -1.32 18.24 -27.93
N SER A 288 -0.18 18.38 -27.25
CA SER A 288 0.80 17.31 -27.11
C SER A 288 0.33 16.33 -26.02
N PRO A 289 0.54 15.01 -26.16
CA PRO A 289 0.25 14.04 -25.10
C PRO A 289 1.22 14.12 -23.90
N LYS A 290 2.33 14.86 -24.04
CA LYS A 290 3.31 15.05 -22.96
C LYS A 290 2.72 15.87 -21.82
N VAL A 291 3.16 15.58 -20.59
CA VAL A 291 2.76 16.31 -19.38
C VAL A 291 3.19 17.78 -19.50
N ASN A 292 2.32 18.68 -19.10
CA ASN A 292 2.56 20.12 -19.00
C ASN A 292 1.85 20.72 -17.77
N GLY A 293 2.01 22.01 -17.53
CA GLY A 293 1.41 22.68 -16.37
C GLY A 293 -0.10 22.57 -16.27
N PHE A 294 -0.80 22.53 -17.41
CA PHE A 294 -2.25 22.35 -17.45
C PHE A 294 -2.66 21.00 -16.80
N ASP A 295 -1.87 19.94 -16.98
CA ASP A 295 -2.18 18.64 -16.36
C ASP A 295 -2.21 18.75 -14.84
N TRP A 296 -1.26 19.50 -14.24
CA TRP A 296 -1.23 19.70 -12.78
C TRP A 296 -2.45 20.45 -12.23
N ALA A 297 -2.97 21.42 -13.00
CA ALA A 297 -4.17 22.13 -12.63
C ALA A 297 -5.42 21.25 -12.81
N LEU A 298 -5.51 20.54 -13.94
CA LEU A 298 -6.62 19.64 -14.25
C LEU A 298 -6.75 18.51 -13.22
N GLU A 299 -5.64 17.87 -12.84
CA GLU A 299 -5.57 16.83 -11.83
C GLU A 299 -6.16 17.29 -10.50
N ARG A 300 -5.77 18.49 -10.02
CA ARG A 300 -6.27 19.06 -8.77
C ARG A 300 -7.76 19.40 -8.85
N VAL A 301 -8.20 19.99 -9.95
CA VAL A 301 -9.62 20.32 -10.15
C VAL A 301 -10.50 19.06 -10.21
N LEU A 302 -10.03 18.00 -10.85
CA LEU A 302 -10.76 16.72 -10.90
C LEU A 302 -10.74 15.96 -9.56
N ALA A 303 -9.80 16.28 -8.66
CA ALA A 303 -9.76 15.78 -7.30
C ALA A 303 -10.49 16.69 -6.29
N ASP A 304 -11.30 17.64 -6.74
CA ASP A 304 -11.98 18.62 -5.88
C ASP A 304 -11.03 19.45 -4.98
N ILE A 305 -9.80 19.63 -5.43
CA ILE A 305 -8.84 20.51 -4.77
C ILE A 305 -9.00 21.90 -5.37
N ARG A 306 -9.52 22.82 -4.55
CA ARG A 306 -9.70 24.20 -4.97
C ARG A 306 -8.35 24.88 -5.20
N LEU A 307 -8.17 25.48 -6.38
CA LEU A 307 -6.98 26.22 -6.73
C LEU A 307 -7.18 27.71 -6.47
N SER A 308 -6.20 28.34 -5.87
CA SER A 308 -6.05 29.80 -5.77
C SER A 308 -4.97 30.32 -6.73
N ALA A 309 -4.87 31.64 -6.86
CA ALA A 309 -3.77 32.27 -7.58
C ALA A 309 -2.41 31.91 -6.95
N GLY A 310 -2.33 31.86 -5.61
CA GLY A 310 -1.12 31.46 -4.89
C GLY A 310 -0.68 30.03 -5.23
N ASP A 311 -1.63 29.08 -5.26
CA ASP A 311 -1.31 27.69 -5.60
C ASP A 311 -0.70 27.57 -7.01
N ILE A 312 -1.17 28.38 -7.97
CA ILE A 312 -0.59 28.41 -9.32
C ILE A 312 0.82 29.01 -9.30
N MET A 313 1.00 30.14 -8.59
CA MET A 313 2.30 30.83 -8.48
C MET A 313 3.36 29.95 -7.81
N ASP A 314 2.98 29.13 -6.86
CA ASP A 314 3.87 28.22 -6.10
C ASP A 314 4.34 26.98 -6.91
N MET A 315 3.83 26.78 -8.13
CA MET A 315 4.24 25.66 -8.99
C MET A 315 5.61 25.85 -9.67
N GLY A 316 6.30 26.98 -9.44
CA GLY A 316 7.54 27.31 -10.13
C GLY A 316 8.70 26.37 -9.82
N ALA A 317 8.87 25.97 -8.56
CA ALA A 317 9.92 25.02 -8.18
C ALA A 317 9.62 23.61 -8.74
N GLY A 318 10.45 23.15 -9.70
CA GLY A 318 10.21 21.92 -10.47
C GLY A 318 9.28 22.09 -11.66
N GLY A 319 8.84 23.32 -11.96
CA GLY A 319 7.98 23.65 -13.10
C GLY A 319 8.66 23.63 -14.46
N LEU A 320 9.99 23.53 -14.55
CA LEU A 320 10.69 23.38 -15.82
C LEU A 320 10.62 21.92 -16.27
N LEU A 321 9.63 21.59 -17.11
CA LEU A 321 9.36 20.24 -17.63
C LEU A 321 10.02 20.00 -18.99
N ALA A 322 10.64 21.03 -19.60
CA ALA A 322 11.29 20.94 -20.90
C ALA A 322 12.44 19.91 -20.88
N GLU A 323 12.48 19.04 -21.87
CA GLU A 323 13.62 18.16 -22.11
C GLU A 323 14.78 19.00 -22.66
N ILE A 324 15.84 19.11 -21.87
CA ILE A 324 17.10 19.68 -22.35
C ILE A 324 17.86 18.56 -23.08
N SER A 325 18.22 18.76 -24.32
CA SER A 325 18.93 17.79 -25.18
C SER A 325 20.26 17.27 -24.61
N SER A 326 20.80 17.94 -23.58
CA SER A 326 22.01 17.55 -22.85
C SER A 326 21.75 16.59 -21.66
N ARG A 327 20.51 16.28 -21.31
CA ARG A 327 20.16 15.22 -20.34
C ARG A 327 19.59 14.05 -21.11
N PRO A 328 20.32 12.91 -21.23
CA PRO A 328 19.70 11.66 -21.66
C PRO A 328 18.54 11.40 -20.68
N SER A 329 17.36 11.21 -21.24
CA SER A 329 16.08 11.10 -20.54
C SER A 329 16.15 10.13 -19.34
N PRO A 330 16.07 10.58 -18.09
CA PRO A 330 15.87 9.68 -16.96
C PRO A 330 14.44 9.11 -16.92
N ARG A 331 13.59 9.49 -17.89
CA ARG A 331 12.14 9.23 -17.87
C ARG A 331 11.73 7.91 -18.49
N ASP A 332 12.64 7.18 -19.16
CA ASP A 332 12.33 5.85 -19.70
C ASP A 332 12.33 4.73 -18.65
N ARG A 333 12.77 5.04 -17.42
CA ARG A 333 12.51 4.21 -16.26
C ARG A 333 11.41 4.88 -15.42
N LYS A 334 10.13 4.65 -15.78
CA LYS A 334 9.08 4.72 -14.76
C LYS A 334 9.51 3.75 -13.67
N PRO A 335 9.79 4.20 -12.42
CA PRO A 335 9.86 3.25 -11.33
C PRO A 335 8.51 2.52 -11.38
N LEU A 336 8.54 1.19 -11.45
CA LEU A 336 7.32 0.40 -11.29
C LEU A 336 6.68 0.86 -10.00
N PRO A 337 5.40 1.25 -10.00
CA PRO A 337 4.72 1.64 -8.77
C PRO A 337 4.93 0.53 -7.76
N GLN A 338 5.46 0.83 -6.58
CA GLN A 338 5.56 -0.15 -5.51
C GLN A 338 4.16 -0.29 -4.92
N HIS A 339 3.46 -1.33 -5.34
CA HIS A 339 2.17 -1.70 -4.78
C HIS A 339 2.34 -2.48 -3.48
N ALA A 340 1.35 -2.37 -2.59
CA ALA A 340 1.24 -3.30 -1.46
C ALA A 340 1.16 -4.72 -2.01
N PRO A 341 1.92 -5.68 -1.43
CA PRO A 341 1.89 -7.04 -1.89
C PRO A 341 0.48 -7.63 -1.77
N ARG A 342 0.01 -8.30 -2.81
CA ARG A 342 -1.26 -9.02 -2.81
C ARG A 342 -1.06 -10.42 -2.25
N ILE A 343 -1.61 -10.66 -1.07
CA ILE A 343 -1.47 -11.92 -0.35
C ILE A 343 -2.80 -12.68 -0.38
N THR A 344 -2.76 -13.91 -0.87
CA THR A 344 -3.90 -14.85 -0.81
C THR A 344 -3.70 -15.81 0.34
N ALA A 345 -4.63 -15.88 1.28
CA ALA A 345 -4.62 -16.89 2.33
C ALA A 345 -5.20 -18.21 1.78
N ILE A 346 -4.50 -19.32 2.05
CA ILE A 346 -4.93 -20.68 1.70
C ILE A 346 -5.15 -21.45 2.99
N VAL A 347 -6.40 -21.72 3.32
CA VAL A 347 -6.79 -22.45 4.53
C VAL A 347 -6.95 -23.93 4.18
N LEU A 348 -6.11 -24.79 4.76
CA LEU A 348 -6.17 -26.24 4.58
C LEU A 348 -7.25 -26.82 5.48
N ALA A 349 -8.37 -27.24 4.89
CA ALA A 349 -9.56 -27.73 5.57
C ALA A 349 -10.05 -29.08 5.01
N ALA A 350 -9.15 -29.90 4.45
CA ALA A 350 -9.49 -31.16 3.77
C ALA A 350 -9.31 -32.43 4.61
N GLY A 351 -8.76 -32.34 5.83
CA GLY A 351 -8.33 -33.48 6.66
C GLY A 351 -9.46 -34.35 7.21
N LYS A 352 -9.20 -35.66 7.38
CA LYS A 352 -10.16 -36.67 7.91
C LYS A 352 -10.36 -36.62 9.42
N SER A 353 -9.50 -35.93 10.17
CA SER A 353 -9.58 -35.81 11.65
C SER A 353 -9.68 -37.14 12.39
N LEU A 354 -8.94 -38.16 11.95
CA LEU A 354 -9.06 -39.57 12.44
C LEU A 354 -8.96 -39.73 13.95
N ARG A 355 -8.15 -38.87 14.63
CA ARG A 355 -7.93 -38.94 16.10
C ARG A 355 -9.08 -38.35 16.92
N MET A 356 -9.94 -37.54 16.32
CA MET A 356 -11.04 -36.85 16.98
C MET A 356 -12.37 -37.58 16.87
N GLY A 357 -12.46 -38.65 16.06
CA GLY A 357 -13.71 -39.41 15.84
C GLY A 357 -14.78 -38.63 15.03
N SER A 358 -14.59 -37.35 14.83
CA SER A 358 -15.42 -36.46 14.02
C SER A 358 -14.56 -35.38 13.35
N ASN A 359 -15.13 -34.65 12.40
CA ASN A 359 -14.38 -33.57 11.73
C ASN A 359 -14.04 -32.47 12.74
N LYS A 360 -12.76 -32.38 13.14
CA LYS A 360 -12.25 -31.42 14.14
C LYS A 360 -12.54 -29.97 13.80
N LEU A 361 -12.56 -29.62 12.52
CA LEU A 361 -12.78 -28.26 12.04
C LEU A 361 -14.19 -27.74 12.32
N LEU A 362 -15.15 -28.68 12.52
CA LEU A 362 -16.55 -28.40 12.81
C LEU A 362 -16.86 -28.44 14.32
N VAL A 363 -15.90 -28.81 15.15
CA VAL A 363 -16.06 -28.79 16.60
C VAL A 363 -16.15 -27.36 17.09
N GLU A 364 -17.09 -27.10 17.99
CA GLU A 364 -17.34 -25.76 18.50
C GLU A 364 -16.35 -25.34 19.60
N LEU A 365 -15.83 -24.14 19.41
CA LEU A 365 -15.09 -23.38 20.41
C LEU A 365 -15.87 -22.08 20.66
N ASN A 366 -16.36 -21.87 21.88
CA ASN A 366 -17.19 -20.71 22.26
C ASN A 366 -18.40 -20.49 21.31
N GLY A 367 -19.13 -21.59 21.00
CA GLY A 367 -20.32 -21.55 20.15
C GLY A 367 -20.10 -21.35 18.67
N ARG A 368 -18.85 -21.47 18.18
CA ARG A 368 -18.50 -21.35 16.75
C ARG A 368 -17.55 -22.46 16.33
N PRO A 369 -17.67 -22.99 15.09
CA PRO A 369 -16.74 -23.99 14.57
C PRO A 369 -15.28 -23.52 14.63
N LEU A 370 -14.34 -24.41 14.96
CA LEU A 370 -12.89 -24.09 15.00
C LEU A 370 -12.41 -23.40 13.73
N LEU A 371 -12.76 -23.94 12.57
CA LEU A 371 -12.39 -23.38 11.27
C LEU A 371 -12.84 -21.92 11.13
N ARG A 372 -14.00 -21.57 11.67
CA ARG A 372 -14.57 -20.22 11.56
C ARG A 372 -13.68 -19.19 12.25
N HIS A 373 -13.10 -19.51 13.43
CA HIS A 373 -12.17 -18.62 14.11
C HIS A 373 -10.95 -18.28 13.25
N SER A 374 -10.32 -19.31 12.65
CA SER A 374 -9.16 -19.11 11.76
C SER A 374 -9.51 -18.24 10.53
N VAL A 375 -10.67 -18.47 9.91
CA VAL A 375 -11.10 -17.72 8.73
C VAL A 375 -11.50 -16.28 9.10
N GLU A 376 -12.18 -16.04 10.22
CA GLU A 376 -12.52 -14.70 10.70
C GLU A 376 -11.26 -13.87 11.00
N ALA A 377 -10.23 -14.48 11.60
CA ALA A 377 -8.95 -13.81 11.83
C ALA A 377 -8.27 -13.39 10.50
N LEU A 378 -8.32 -14.24 9.46
CA LEU A 378 -7.83 -13.91 8.12
C LEU A 378 -8.63 -12.76 7.50
N LYS A 379 -9.96 -12.79 7.57
CA LYS A 379 -10.81 -11.71 7.04
C LYS A 379 -10.62 -10.37 7.76
N ALA A 380 -10.22 -10.40 9.03
CA ALA A 380 -9.89 -9.21 9.82
C ALA A 380 -8.45 -8.71 9.60
N SER A 381 -7.64 -9.44 8.84
CA SER A 381 -6.26 -9.10 8.54
C SER A 381 -6.08 -8.35 7.21
N SER A 382 -4.83 -8.07 6.85
CA SER A 382 -4.47 -7.39 5.59
C SER A 382 -4.32 -8.33 4.38
N VAL A 383 -4.76 -9.60 4.47
CA VAL A 383 -4.81 -10.48 3.29
C VAL A 383 -5.89 -10.03 2.31
N ASN A 384 -5.64 -10.23 1.02
CA ASN A 384 -6.55 -9.75 -0.04
C ASN A 384 -7.68 -10.75 -0.32
N ASP A 385 -7.35 -12.04 -0.37
CA ASP A 385 -8.26 -13.11 -0.73
C ASP A 385 -8.11 -14.28 0.26
N VAL A 386 -9.21 -15.02 0.50
CA VAL A 386 -9.20 -16.23 1.33
C VAL A 386 -9.75 -17.39 0.51
N ILE A 387 -8.94 -18.44 0.36
CA ILE A 387 -9.29 -19.69 -0.30
C ILE A 387 -9.34 -20.80 0.77
N VAL A 388 -10.46 -21.50 0.86
CA VAL A 388 -10.64 -22.65 1.76
C VAL A 388 -10.60 -23.92 0.92
N VAL A 389 -9.59 -24.76 1.16
CA VAL A 389 -9.44 -26.04 0.47
C VAL A 389 -10.18 -27.12 1.25
N THR A 390 -11.27 -27.62 0.69
CA THR A 390 -12.12 -28.65 1.28
C THR A 390 -11.75 -30.05 0.74
N GLY A 391 -12.08 -31.10 1.50
CA GLY A 391 -11.89 -32.49 1.10
C GLY A 391 -12.94 -33.38 1.78
N ASN A 392 -12.74 -33.67 3.05
CA ASN A 392 -13.70 -34.43 3.86
C ASN A 392 -14.88 -33.53 4.24
N GLU A 393 -16.12 -34.00 4.06
CA GLU A 393 -17.38 -33.31 4.40
C GLU A 393 -17.51 -31.86 3.87
N PRO A 394 -17.31 -31.63 2.56
CA PRO A 394 -17.18 -30.28 2.02
C PRO A 394 -18.42 -29.41 2.26
N GLU A 395 -19.63 -29.96 2.20
CA GLU A 395 -20.87 -29.22 2.42
C GLU A 395 -20.98 -28.70 3.86
N ARG A 396 -20.57 -29.52 4.85
CA ARG A 396 -20.57 -29.12 6.26
C ARG A 396 -19.52 -28.04 6.54
N VAL A 397 -18.36 -28.12 5.90
CA VAL A 397 -17.32 -27.09 5.97
C VAL A 397 -17.82 -25.78 5.36
N GLN A 398 -18.51 -25.83 4.24
CA GLN A 398 -19.11 -24.64 3.60
C GLN A 398 -20.18 -24.00 4.50
N THR A 399 -21.08 -24.81 5.09
CA THR A 399 -22.11 -24.33 6.02
C THR A 399 -21.49 -23.68 7.26
N ALA A 400 -20.39 -24.22 7.81
CA ALA A 400 -19.68 -23.64 8.95
C ALA A 400 -19.11 -22.22 8.66
N LEU A 401 -18.87 -21.91 7.42
CA LEU A 401 -18.35 -20.61 6.94
C LEU A 401 -19.39 -19.76 6.23
N GLU A 402 -20.67 -20.12 6.34
CA GLU A 402 -21.77 -19.35 5.73
C GLU A 402 -21.68 -17.85 6.11
N ARG A 403 -21.96 -16.96 5.16
CA ARG A 403 -21.86 -15.49 5.25
C ARG A 403 -20.45 -14.91 5.31
N LEU A 404 -19.41 -15.75 5.23
CA LEU A 404 -18.04 -15.25 5.04
C LEU A 404 -17.72 -15.24 3.53
N ASP A 405 -17.18 -14.12 3.06
CA ASP A 405 -16.73 -13.97 1.68
C ASP A 405 -15.39 -14.70 1.50
N VAL A 406 -15.47 -15.98 1.12
CA VAL A 406 -14.33 -16.88 0.89
C VAL A 406 -14.56 -17.73 -0.37
N LYS A 407 -13.48 -18.10 -1.05
CA LYS A 407 -13.52 -19.00 -2.19
C LYS A 407 -13.31 -20.44 -1.73
N PHE A 408 -14.21 -21.34 -2.08
CA PHE A 408 -14.03 -22.77 -1.81
C PHE A 408 -13.40 -23.48 -3.01
N VAL A 409 -12.47 -24.39 -2.71
CA VAL A 409 -11.79 -25.25 -3.69
C VAL A 409 -11.81 -26.67 -3.18
N HIS A 410 -12.46 -27.58 -3.88
CA HIS A 410 -12.51 -28.98 -3.47
C HIS A 410 -11.27 -29.73 -3.96
N ASN A 411 -10.65 -30.51 -3.05
CA ASN A 411 -9.60 -31.46 -3.34
C ASN A 411 -10.16 -32.90 -3.24
N ALA A 412 -10.42 -33.55 -4.36
CA ALA A 412 -10.87 -34.94 -4.39
C ALA A 412 -9.81 -35.92 -3.91
N ASN A 413 -8.53 -35.56 -4.02
CA ASN A 413 -7.39 -36.40 -3.68
C ASN A 413 -6.85 -36.17 -2.27
N PHE A 414 -7.65 -35.59 -1.37
CA PHE A 414 -7.23 -35.24 -0.02
C PHE A 414 -6.71 -36.42 0.81
N VAL A 415 -7.04 -37.65 0.41
CA VAL A 415 -6.58 -38.90 1.05
C VAL A 415 -5.09 -39.16 0.84
N GLU A 416 -4.52 -38.61 -0.25
CA GLU A 416 -3.12 -38.82 -0.64
C GLU A 416 -2.13 -37.94 0.16
N GLY A 417 -2.64 -37.08 1.07
CA GLY A 417 -1.82 -36.28 1.96
C GLY A 417 -2.01 -34.78 1.84
N LEU A 418 -1.40 -34.06 2.79
CA LEU A 418 -1.51 -32.60 2.94
C LEU A 418 -1.01 -31.84 1.69
N SER A 419 0.02 -32.37 1.02
CA SER A 419 0.62 -31.76 -0.18
C SER A 419 -0.39 -31.56 -1.30
N THR A 420 -1.33 -32.50 -1.51
CA THR A 420 -2.36 -32.37 -2.57
C THR A 420 -3.31 -31.21 -2.31
N SER A 421 -3.68 -30.98 -1.06
CA SER A 421 -4.51 -29.85 -0.66
C SER A 421 -3.77 -28.53 -0.82
N LEU A 422 -2.49 -28.46 -0.47
CA LEU A 422 -1.65 -27.29 -0.66
C LEU A 422 -1.51 -26.92 -2.14
N LYS A 423 -1.16 -27.89 -2.99
CA LYS A 423 -1.07 -27.72 -4.46
C LYS A 423 -2.39 -27.21 -5.04
N ARG A 424 -3.52 -27.77 -4.59
CA ARG A 424 -4.84 -27.39 -5.07
C ARG A 424 -5.19 -25.93 -4.69
N GLY A 425 -4.82 -25.52 -3.48
CA GLY A 425 -4.98 -24.14 -3.02
C GLY A 425 -4.11 -23.16 -3.79
N LEU A 426 -2.82 -23.48 -4.01
CA LEU A 426 -1.90 -22.65 -4.78
C LEU A 426 -2.33 -22.48 -6.24
N ALA A 427 -2.82 -23.55 -6.87
CA ALA A 427 -3.34 -23.49 -8.24
C ALA A 427 -4.59 -22.61 -8.38
N ALA A 428 -5.35 -22.41 -7.32
CA ALA A 428 -6.54 -21.58 -7.29
C ALA A 428 -6.27 -20.11 -6.94
N ALA A 429 -5.02 -19.78 -6.50
CA ALA A 429 -4.61 -18.41 -6.19
C ALA A 429 -4.65 -17.52 -7.45
N PRO A 430 -5.12 -16.27 -7.33
CA PRO A 430 -5.13 -15.32 -8.44
C PRO A 430 -3.75 -15.16 -9.10
N ALA A 431 -3.72 -14.89 -10.41
CA ALA A 431 -2.48 -14.70 -11.15
C ALA A 431 -1.67 -13.50 -10.62
N GLU A 432 -2.36 -12.49 -10.12
CA GLU A 432 -1.81 -11.26 -9.54
C GLU A 432 -1.42 -11.37 -8.06
N ALA A 433 -1.61 -12.52 -7.40
CA ALA A 433 -1.13 -12.72 -6.03
C ALA A 433 0.41 -12.79 -5.99
N ASP A 434 1.04 -11.97 -5.14
CA ASP A 434 2.49 -11.96 -4.96
C ASP A 434 2.98 -13.08 -4.04
N ALA A 435 2.10 -13.51 -3.11
CA ALA A 435 2.40 -14.58 -2.16
C ALA A 435 1.13 -15.30 -1.69
N ALA A 436 1.33 -16.50 -1.12
CA ALA A 436 0.29 -17.28 -0.45
C ALA A 436 0.62 -17.45 1.03
N LEU A 437 -0.33 -17.11 1.90
CA LEU A 437 -0.28 -17.41 3.32
C LEU A 437 -0.96 -18.76 3.57
N VAL A 438 -0.18 -19.80 3.84
CA VAL A 438 -0.67 -21.16 4.08
C VAL A 438 -1.05 -21.32 5.55
N CYS A 439 -2.33 -21.53 5.78
CA CYS A 439 -2.94 -21.62 7.10
C CYS A 439 -3.52 -23.01 7.36
N LEU A 440 -3.40 -23.50 8.59
CA LEU A 440 -4.11 -24.68 9.04
C LEU A 440 -5.48 -24.28 9.61
N GLY A 441 -6.55 -24.99 9.21
CA GLY A 441 -7.92 -24.66 9.64
C GLY A 441 -8.21 -24.94 11.14
N ASP A 442 -7.32 -25.64 11.80
CA ASP A 442 -7.39 -26.09 13.21
C ASP A 442 -6.54 -25.27 14.19
N MET A 443 -6.10 -24.06 13.78
CA MET A 443 -5.35 -23.14 14.63
C MET A 443 -6.18 -21.89 15.00
N PRO A 444 -7.22 -22.01 15.83
CA PRO A 444 -8.21 -20.97 16.10
C PRO A 444 -7.67 -19.76 16.87
N LEU A 445 -6.49 -19.88 17.49
CA LEU A 445 -5.89 -18.84 18.34
C LEU A 445 -4.98 -17.87 17.57
N VAL A 446 -4.69 -18.13 16.30
CA VAL A 446 -3.90 -17.23 15.47
C VAL A 446 -4.74 -16.00 15.13
N ASP A 447 -4.31 -14.84 15.60
CA ASP A 447 -5.03 -13.59 15.46
C ASP A 447 -4.62 -12.78 14.20
N ALA A 448 -5.43 -11.79 13.84
CA ALA A 448 -5.18 -10.91 12.71
C ALA A 448 -3.88 -10.12 12.86
N GLN A 449 -3.46 -9.78 14.07
CA GLN A 449 -2.21 -9.04 14.31
C GLN A 449 -0.99 -9.88 13.94
N THR A 450 -0.98 -11.15 14.32
CA THR A 450 0.06 -12.11 13.92
C THR A 450 0.14 -12.25 12.41
N ILE A 451 -1.02 -12.38 11.73
CA ILE A 451 -1.10 -12.44 10.26
C ILE A 451 -0.52 -11.16 9.64
N ASN A 452 -0.92 -9.99 10.12
CA ASN A 452 -0.45 -8.71 9.62
C ASN A 452 1.08 -8.53 9.76
N ARG A 453 1.68 -9.07 10.82
CA ARG A 453 3.14 -9.06 10.99
C ARG A 453 3.85 -9.91 9.95
N LEU A 454 3.29 -11.07 9.57
CA LEU A 454 3.82 -11.90 8.49
C LEU A 454 3.72 -11.20 7.14
N VAL A 455 2.57 -10.58 6.84
CA VAL A 455 2.36 -9.80 5.62
C VAL A 455 3.33 -8.62 5.54
N ALA A 456 3.51 -7.88 6.64
CA ALA A 456 4.44 -6.74 6.71
C ALA A 456 5.92 -7.14 6.54
N ALA A 457 6.28 -8.37 6.93
CA ALA A 457 7.63 -8.88 6.76
C ALA A 457 7.96 -9.23 5.31
N PHE A 458 6.97 -9.57 4.50
CA PHE A 458 7.16 -9.97 3.11
C PHE A 458 7.67 -8.81 2.25
N ASN A 459 8.81 -9.01 1.58
CA ASN A 459 9.38 -8.00 0.68
C ASN A 459 10.33 -8.67 -0.32
N VAL A 460 9.90 -8.78 -1.57
CA VAL A 460 10.68 -9.43 -2.64
C VAL A 460 11.98 -8.68 -2.93
N ALA A 461 11.95 -7.34 -2.89
CA ALA A 461 13.13 -6.52 -3.17
C ALA A 461 14.24 -6.66 -2.10
N GLU A 462 13.89 -7.08 -0.90
CA GLU A 462 14.82 -7.32 0.21
C GLU A 462 15.06 -8.83 0.44
N HIS A 463 14.74 -9.68 -0.53
CA HIS A 463 14.88 -11.14 -0.45
C HIS A 463 14.16 -11.79 0.75
N ARG A 464 13.08 -11.15 1.23
CA ARG A 464 12.22 -11.70 2.28
C ARG A 464 10.99 -12.33 1.65
N THR A 465 11.15 -13.53 1.15
CA THR A 465 10.15 -14.19 0.32
C THR A 465 9.46 -15.36 0.98
N ILE A 466 9.97 -15.83 2.13
CA ILE A 466 9.31 -16.83 2.99
C ILE A 466 9.27 -16.26 4.41
N CYS A 467 8.06 -16.09 4.97
CA CYS A 467 7.89 -15.54 6.32
C CYS A 467 7.27 -16.58 7.25
N VAL A 468 7.96 -16.90 8.35
CA VAL A 468 7.58 -17.94 9.31
C VAL A 468 7.46 -17.32 10.71
N PRO A 469 6.33 -17.47 11.42
CA PRO A 469 6.23 -17.02 12.80
C PRO A 469 7.06 -17.93 13.73
N THR A 470 7.67 -17.34 14.75
CA THR A 470 8.39 -18.10 15.77
C THR A 470 7.94 -17.67 17.17
N PHE A 471 7.74 -18.65 18.05
CA PHE A 471 7.54 -18.43 19.47
C PHE A 471 8.61 -19.18 20.25
N GLU A 472 9.38 -18.48 21.07
CA GLU A 472 10.54 -19.04 21.82
C GLU A 472 11.51 -19.83 20.93
N GLY A 473 11.77 -19.31 19.72
CA GLY A 473 12.69 -19.92 18.76
C GLY A 473 12.13 -21.12 17.99
N LYS A 474 10.91 -21.56 18.25
CA LYS A 474 10.24 -22.64 17.52
C LYS A 474 9.41 -22.07 16.37
N ARG A 475 9.63 -22.57 15.14
CA ARG A 475 8.87 -22.21 13.94
C ARG A 475 7.44 -22.74 14.04
N GLY A 476 6.46 -21.88 13.71
CA GLY A 476 5.02 -22.19 13.75
C GLY A 476 4.32 -21.93 12.41
N ASN A 477 2.98 -21.89 12.47
CA ASN A 477 2.09 -21.56 11.37
C ASN A 477 1.28 -20.29 11.71
N PRO A 478 0.72 -19.60 10.69
CA PRO A 478 0.78 -19.86 9.25
C PRO A 478 2.13 -19.47 8.63
N VAL A 479 2.45 -20.00 7.46
CA VAL A 479 3.67 -19.69 6.72
C VAL A 479 3.31 -18.94 5.42
N LEU A 480 3.97 -17.81 5.19
CA LEU A 480 3.79 -17.03 3.97
C LEU A 480 4.88 -17.39 2.96
N TRP A 481 4.46 -17.70 1.73
CA TRP A 481 5.31 -18.14 0.62
C TRP A 481 5.19 -17.20 -0.56
N GLY A 482 6.28 -16.58 -0.99
CA GLY A 482 6.33 -15.82 -2.23
C GLY A 482 6.02 -16.68 -3.46
N ARG A 483 5.42 -16.08 -4.48
CA ARG A 483 4.99 -16.78 -5.70
C ARG A 483 6.12 -17.55 -6.38
N GLN A 484 7.36 -17.08 -6.31
CA GLN A 484 8.52 -17.77 -6.88
C GLN A 484 8.74 -19.20 -6.32
N HIS A 485 8.22 -19.48 -5.11
CA HIS A 485 8.34 -20.79 -4.47
C HIS A 485 7.20 -21.76 -4.81
N PHE A 486 6.15 -21.31 -5.52
CA PHE A 486 5.00 -22.16 -5.84
C PHE A 486 5.39 -23.37 -6.69
N ILE A 487 6.38 -23.24 -7.59
CA ILE A 487 6.88 -24.35 -8.40
C ILE A 487 7.53 -25.41 -7.49
N ALA A 488 8.42 -25.00 -6.58
CA ALA A 488 9.07 -25.94 -5.66
C ALA A 488 8.06 -26.62 -4.71
N ILE A 489 7.03 -25.90 -4.27
CA ILE A 489 5.96 -26.48 -3.46
C ILE A 489 5.14 -27.51 -4.25
N ASN A 490 4.95 -27.32 -5.56
CA ASN A 490 4.23 -28.25 -6.40
C ASN A 490 5.00 -29.58 -6.64
N GLU A 491 6.29 -29.62 -6.34
CA GLU A 491 7.13 -30.85 -6.44
C GLU A 491 7.10 -31.69 -5.17
N ILE A 492 6.55 -31.17 -4.04
CA ILE A 492 6.46 -31.89 -2.77
C ILE A 492 5.44 -33.03 -2.89
N GLU A 493 5.75 -34.20 -2.31
CA GLU A 493 4.85 -35.34 -2.24
C GLU A 493 4.57 -35.77 -0.78
N GLY A 494 3.41 -36.39 -0.54
CA GLY A 494 3.03 -36.99 0.74
C GLY A 494 2.58 -35.99 1.82
N ASP A 495 2.70 -36.39 3.09
CA ASP A 495 2.15 -35.68 4.26
C ASP A 495 3.10 -34.65 4.89
N GLN A 496 4.32 -34.52 4.39
CA GLN A 496 5.34 -33.69 5.04
C GLN A 496 5.15 -32.17 4.84
N GLY A 497 4.21 -31.77 3.98
CA GLY A 497 3.93 -30.36 3.70
C GLY A 497 5.15 -29.60 3.18
N ALA A 498 5.08 -28.26 3.16
CA ALA A 498 6.17 -27.40 2.69
C ALA A 498 7.32 -27.23 3.73
N ARG A 499 7.27 -27.92 4.88
CA ARG A 499 8.26 -27.72 5.95
C ARG A 499 9.69 -28.05 5.55
N LEU A 500 9.88 -29.07 4.72
CA LEU A 500 11.20 -29.45 4.21
C LEU A 500 11.86 -28.35 3.38
N LEU A 501 11.07 -27.54 2.66
CA LEU A 501 11.59 -26.42 1.88
C LEU A 501 12.12 -25.29 2.76
N LEU A 502 11.65 -25.14 4.00
CA LEU A 502 12.13 -24.10 4.91
C LEU A 502 13.62 -24.27 5.26
N ASP A 503 14.09 -25.50 5.33
CA ASP A 503 15.49 -25.79 5.63
C ASP A 503 16.35 -25.66 4.36
N ALA A 504 15.84 -26.13 3.21
CA ALA A 504 16.50 -26.00 1.92
C ALA A 504 16.64 -24.54 1.43
N LEU A 505 15.67 -23.68 1.78
CA LEU A 505 15.60 -22.26 1.38
C LEU A 505 15.90 -21.32 2.55
N SER A 506 16.74 -21.76 3.50
CA SER A 506 17.02 -21.03 4.76
C SER A 506 17.45 -19.57 4.55
N ASP A 507 18.13 -19.24 3.46
CA ASP A 507 18.58 -17.88 3.13
C ASP A 507 17.44 -16.93 2.76
N GLU A 508 16.32 -17.46 2.28
CA GLU A 508 15.11 -16.70 1.93
C GLU A 508 14.05 -16.71 3.04
N VAL A 509 14.28 -17.48 4.11
CA VAL A 509 13.38 -17.57 5.27
C VAL A 509 13.64 -16.41 6.23
N VAL A 510 12.57 -15.69 6.55
CA VAL A 510 12.55 -14.68 7.61
C VAL A 510 11.70 -15.19 8.78
N GLU A 511 12.34 -15.33 9.93
CA GLU A 511 11.68 -15.70 11.17
C GLU A 511 11.12 -14.47 11.86
N ILE A 512 9.81 -14.48 12.16
CA ILE A 512 9.10 -13.37 12.79
C ILE A 512 8.74 -13.79 14.22
N ALA A 513 9.46 -13.25 15.20
CA ALA A 513 9.16 -13.49 16.60
C ALA A 513 7.78 -12.94 16.97
N VAL A 514 6.89 -13.79 17.48
CA VAL A 514 5.56 -13.41 17.97
C VAL A 514 5.48 -13.58 19.48
N LYS A 515 4.56 -12.84 20.12
CA LYS A 515 4.39 -12.84 21.58
C LYS A 515 3.44 -13.92 22.08
N THR A 516 2.83 -14.69 21.17
CA THR A 516 1.82 -15.70 21.49
C THR A 516 2.26 -17.09 21.05
N GLN A 517 2.03 -18.09 21.86
CA GLN A 517 2.22 -19.49 21.50
C GLN A 517 1.16 -20.01 20.50
N ALA A 518 0.16 -19.22 20.15
CA ALA A 518 -0.93 -19.59 19.24
C ALA A 518 -0.44 -20.17 17.89
N VAL A 519 0.73 -19.73 17.44
CA VAL A 519 1.36 -20.21 16.19
C VAL A 519 1.91 -21.64 16.27
N LEU A 520 1.98 -22.21 17.47
CA LEU A 520 2.46 -23.58 17.73
C LEU A 520 1.32 -24.54 18.14
N ILE A 521 0.09 -24.01 18.31
CA ILE A 521 -1.02 -24.78 18.89
C ILE A 521 -2.04 -25.09 17.78
N ASP A 522 -2.16 -26.35 17.46
CA ASP A 522 -3.23 -26.93 16.65
C ASP A 522 -4.13 -27.84 17.50
N VAL A 523 -5.38 -27.99 17.10
CA VAL A 523 -6.35 -28.83 17.78
C VAL A 523 -6.37 -30.22 17.14
N ASP A 524 -5.60 -31.16 17.69
CA ASP A 524 -5.50 -32.53 17.17
C ASP A 524 -6.24 -33.56 18.03
N THR A 525 -6.53 -33.25 19.30
CA THR A 525 -7.11 -34.15 20.26
C THR A 525 -8.22 -33.48 21.08
N PRO A 526 -9.16 -34.26 21.65
CA PRO A 526 -10.18 -33.72 22.57
C PRO A 526 -9.58 -33.03 23.81
N GLN A 527 -8.42 -33.49 24.30
CA GLN A 527 -7.73 -32.86 25.42
C GLN A 527 -7.18 -31.49 25.02
N GLY A 528 -6.53 -31.36 23.86
CA GLY A 528 -6.03 -30.08 23.33
C GLY A 528 -7.16 -29.05 23.17
N LEU A 529 -8.36 -29.49 22.80
CA LEU A 529 -9.53 -28.61 22.75
C LEU A 529 -9.94 -28.09 24.14
N GLN A 530 -9.91 -28.96 25.17
CA GLN A 530 -10.22 -28.56 26.54
C GLN A 530 -9.18 -27.58 27.09
N ASP A 531 -7.90 -27.80 26.80
CA ASP A 531 -6.81 -26.93 27.23
C ASP A 531 -6.96 -25.52 26.64
N ILE A 532 -7.33 -25.41 25.33
CA ILE A 532 -7.63 -24.14 24.67
C ILE A 532 -8.86 -23.46 25.30
N ARG A 533 -9.93 -24.19 25.59
CA ARG A 533 -11.12 -23.63 26.26
C ARG A 533 -10.79 -23.06 27.63
N SER A 534 -9.94 -23.74 28.37
CA SER A 534 -9.49 -23.29 29.69
C SER A 534 -8.64 -22.02 29.61
N ALA A 535 -7.75 -21.95 28.63
CA ALA A 535 -6.89 -20.78 28.39
C ALA A 535 -7.64 -19.52 27.89
N LEU A 536 -8.79 -19.69 27.22
CA LEU A 536 -9.62 -18.57 26.77
C LEU A 536 -10.57 -18.03 27.83
N ASN A 537 -10.81 -18.81 28.91
CA ASN A 537 -11.69 -18.43 30.03
C ASN A 537 -10.93 -17.91 31.24
N SER A 538 -9.58 -17.96 31.22
CA SER A 538 -8.67 -17.38 32.20
C SER A 538 -8.17 -16.00 31.75
#